data_bd147f9d36243560a42c1a45e44620c4
#
_entry.id   bd147f9d36243560a42c1a45e44620c4
#
_cell.length_a   1.000
_cell.length_b   1.000
_cell.length_c   1.000
_cell.angle_alpha   90.00
_cell.angle_beta   90.00
_cell.angle_gamma   90.00
#
_symmetry.space_group_name_H-M   'P 1'
#
loop_
_entity.id
_entity.type
_entity.pdbx_description
1 polymer ?
#
loop_
_entity_poly.entity_id
_entity_poly.type
_entity_poly.pdbx_seq_one_letter_code
_entity_poly.pdbx_strand_id
1 'polypeptide(L)'
;MKSTQKKPITAFTVISTIVLLLLTVLFIFPFYWILTGAFKSQPDTIMIPPQWWPKTPTMENFQQLMVQNPALQWLWNSVFISLATMLLVCMTSSLAGYVLAKKRFYGQRILFATFIAAMALPKQVVLVPLVRIINFMGIHDTLAAVILPLVGWPFGVFLMKQFSENIPTELLESAKIDGC
;
A
#
# COMPACT_ATOMS: atom_id res chain seq x y z
N MET A 1 30.99 17.21 -18.29
CA MET A 1 29.73 17.31 -19.07
C MET A 1 29.49 15.96 -19.76
N LYS A 2 28.57 15.11 -19.28
CA LYS A 2 28.20 13.88 -19.98
C LYS A 2 27.26 14.26 -21.13
N SER A 3 27.68 14.09 -22.36
CA SER A 3 26.86 14.25 -23.55
C SER A 3 25.74 13.22 -23.51
N THR A 4 24.50 13.69 -23.41
CA THR A 4 23.30 12.87 -23.52
C THR A 4 23.17 12.44 -24.99
N GLN A 5 23.76 11.31 -25.35
CA GLN A 5 23.50 10.72 -26.66
C GLN A 5 22.02 10.37 -26.76
N LYS A 6 21.29 11.08 -27.61
CA LYS A 6 19.91 10.74 -27.97
C LYS A 6 19.93 9.37 -28.64
N LYS A 7 19.35 8.37 -27.97
CA LYS A 7 19.20 7.02 -28.57
C LYS A 7 18.35 7.14 -29.84
N PRO A 8 18.73 6.44 -30.93
CA PRO A 8 17.97 6.47 -32.18
C PRO A 8 16.56 5.93 -31.94
N ILE A 9 15.58 6.61 -32.53
CA ILE A 9 14.18 6.19 -32.47
C ILE A 9 14.03 4.95 -33.35
N THR A 10 13.86 3.81 -32.75
CA THR A 10 13.69 2.52 -33.44
C THR A 10 12.19 2.27 -33.68
N ALA A 11 11.82 1.52 -34.70
CA ALA A 11 10.44 1.11 -34.97
C ALA A 11 9.80 0.47 -33.69
N PHE A 12 10.55 -0.31 -32.95
CA PHE A 12 10.14 -0.87 -31.65
C PHE A 12 9.76 0.23 -30.64
N THR A 13 10.52 1.31 -30.56
CA THR A 13 10.22 2.43 -29.65
C THR A 13 8.90 3.11 -30.03
N VAL A 14 8.65 3.30 -31.32
CA VAL A 14 7.39 3.90 -31.81
C VAL A 14 6.20 3.01 -31.48
N ILE A 15 6.29 1.73 -31.83
CA ILE A 15 5.21 0.76 -31.56
C ILE A 15 4.92 0.66 -30.06
N SER A 16 5.97 0.50 -29.22
CA SER A 16 5.79 0.44 -27.77
C SER A 16 5.17 1.71 -27.21
N THR A 17 5.53 2.89 -27.71
CA THR A 17 4.95 4.15 -27.28
C THR A 17 3.47 4.23 -27.64
N ILE A 18 3.08 3.81 -28.86
CA ILE A 18 1.68 3.78 -29.28
C ILE A 18 0.86 2.83 -28.38
N VAL A 19 1.39 1.60 -28.15
CA VAL A 19 0.74 0.62 -27.28
C VAL A 19 0.57 1.18 -25.86
N LEU A 20 1.62 1.80 -25.30
CA LEU A 20 1.57 2.40 -23.97
C LEU A 20 0.56 3.55 -23.90
N LEU A 21 0.46 4.39 -24.93
CA LEU A 21 -0.54 5.46 -24.99
C LEU A 21 -1.97 4.90 -25.02
N LEU A 22 -2.22 3.88 -25.84
CA LEU A 22 -3.53 3.22 -25.90
C LEU A 22 -3.93 2.61 -24.55
N LEU A 23 -2.98 1.90 -23.91
CA LEU A 23 -3.20 1.35 -22.57
C LEU A 23 -3.44 2.46 -21.54
N THR A 24 -2.69 3.55 -21.62
CA THR A 24 -2.86 4.71 -20.72
C THR A 24 -4.28 5.29 -20.83
N VAL A 25 -4.78 5.50 -22.06
CA VAL A 25 -6.16 5.97 -22.27
C VAL A 25 -7.18 4.99 -21.70
N LEU A 26 -6.98 3.69 -21.94
CA LEU A 26 -7.86 2.63 -21.42
C LEU A 26 -7.91 2.63 -19.89
N PHE A 27 -6.75 2.76 -19.22
CA PHE A 27 -6.67 2.76 -17.77
C PHE A 27 -7.12 4.09 -17.12
N ILE A 28 -6.98 5.22 -17.82
CA ILE A 28 -7.47 6.53 -17.33
C ILE A 28 -9.00 6.65 -17.49
N PHE A 29 -9.59 5.97 -18.47
CA PHE A 29 -11.01 6.09 -18.78
C PHE A 29 -11.96 5.87 -17.59
N PRO A 30 -11.82 4.83 -16.74
CA PRO A 30 -12.68 4.67 -15.57
C PRO A 30 -12.61 5.84 -14.60
N PHE A 31 -11.41 6.39 -14.38
CA PHE A 31 -11.22 7.56 -13.50
C PHE A 31 -11.87 8.81 -14.07
N TYR A 32 -11.71 9.04 -15.37
CA TYR A 32 -12.41 10.10 -16.09
C TYR A 32 -13.94 9.98 -15.91
N TRP A 33 -14.47 8.75 -16.08
CA TRP A 33 -15.91 8.50 -15.96
C TRP A 33 -16.44 8.76 -14.54
N ILE A 34 -15.72 8.30 -13.52
CA ILE A 34 -16.06 8.55 -12.12
C ILE A 34 -16.00 10.04 -11.80
N LEU A 35 -14.93 10.71 -12.22
CA LEU A 35 -14.73 12.13 -11.96
C LEU A 35 -15.83 12.98 -12.61
N THR A 36 -16.13 12.75 -13.90
CA THR A 36 -17.20 13.48 -14.59
C THR A 36 -18.57 13.11 -14.05
N GLY A 37 -18.79 11.84 -13.68
CA GLY A 37 -20.01 11.36 -13.05
C GLY A 37 -20.31 12.00 -11.70
N ALA A 38 -19.28 12.30 -10.90
CA ALA A 38 -19.43 12.95 -9.61
C ALA A 38 -20.10 14.33 -9.69
N PHE A 39 -19.99 15.01 -10.84
CA PHE A 39 -20.59 16.32 -11.11
C PHE A 39 -21.88 16.24 -11.92
N LYS A 40 -22.40 15.05 -12.23
CA LYS A 40 -23.68 14.87 -12.94
C LYS A 40 -24.82 14.68 -11.96
N SER A 41 -26.02 15.12 -12.37
CA SER A 41 -27.25 14.75 -11.65
C SER A 41 -27.54 13.25 -11.82
N GLN A 42 -28.32 12.65 -10.92
CA GLN A 42 -28.66 11.22 -11.02
C GLN A 42 -29.29 10.86 -12.40
N PRO A 43 -30.24 11.61 -12.94
CA PRO A 43 -30.82 11.33 -14.28
C PRO A 43 -29.75 11.34 -15.38
N ASP A 44 -28.81 12.29 -15.33
CA ASP A 44 -27.77 12.44 -16.36
C ASP A 44 -26.74 11.28 -16.33
N THR A 45 -26.59 10.63 -15.18
CA THR A 45 -25.64 9.51 -15.03
C THR A 45 -26.09 8.25 -15.77
N ILE A 46 -27.42 8.02 -15.87
CA ILE A 46 -28.02 6.84 -16.50
C ILE A 46 -28.62 7.13 -17.90
N MET A 47 -28.40 8.33 -18.43
CA MET A 47 -28.96 8.75 -19.72
C MET A 47 -28.39 7.97 -20.90
N ILE A 48 -29.21 7.64 -21.87
CA ILE A 48 -28.82 7.00 -23.13
C ILE A 48 -29.15 7.95 -24.27
N PRO A 49 -28.18 8.36 -25.13
CA PRO A 49 -26.75 8.01 -25.11
C PRO A 49 -26.00 8.64 -23.92
N PRO A 50 -24.90 7.99 -23.42
CA PRO A 50 -24.17 8.49 -22.29
C PRO A 50 -23.61 9.90 -22.55
N GLN A 51 -23.71 10.76 -21.55
CA GLN A 51 -23.07 12.07 -21.59
C GLN A 51 -21.60 11.94 -21.16
N TRP A 52 -20.68 12.34 -22.03
CA TRP A 52 -19.25 12.31 -21.73
C TRP A 52 -18.83 13.42 -20.76
N TRP A 53 -19.50 14.57 -20.81
CA TRP A 53 -19.24 15.73 -19.95
C TRP A 53 -20.56 16.24 -19.35
N PRO A 54 -20.60 16.65 -18.06
CA PRO A 54 -21.79 17.20 -17.45
C PRO A 54 -22.20 18.51 -18.16
N LYS A 55 -23.45 18.60 -18.68
CA LYS A 55 -23.99 19.80 -19.29
C LYS A 55 -24.27 20.87 -18.23
N THR A 56 -24.79 20.44 -17.10
CA THR A 56 -25.09 21.25 -15.91
C THR A 56 -24.36 20.66 -14.72
N PRO A 57 -23.08 21.05 -14.47
CA PRO A 57 -22.33 20.52 -13.32
C PRO A 57 -23.05 20.84 -12.01
N THR A 58 -23.19 19.84 -11.14
CA THR A 58 -23.81 19.98 -9.82
C THR A 58 -22.89 19.45 -8.74
N MET A 59 -23.01 20.02 -7.52
CA MET A 59 -22.33 19.53 -6.31
C MET A 59 -23.27 18.69 -5.41
N GLU A 60 -24.44 18.36 -5.91
CA GLU A 60 -25.49 17.66 -5.15
C GLU A 60 -24.99 16.31 -4.60
N ASN A 61 -24.26 15.52 -5.41
CA ASN A 61 -23.70 14.24 -4.96
C ASN A 61 -22.73 14.40 -3.76
N PHE A 62 -21.92 15.47 -3.76
CA PHE A 62 -21.03 15.76 -2.65
C PHE A 62 -21.80 16.23 -1.42
N GLN A 63 -22.83 17.06 -1.58
CA GLN A 63 -23.70 17.49 -0.50
C GLN A 63 -24.42 16.29 0.13
N GLN A 64 -25.02 15.43 -0.70
CA GLN A 64 -25.68 14.21 -0.23
C GLN A 64 -24.71 13.30 0.52
N LEU A 65 -23.50 13.11 -0.01
CA LEU A 65 -22.46 12.29 0.64
C LEU A 65 -22.11 12.84 2.04
N MET A 66 -21.96 14.16 2.17
CA MET A 66 -21.56 14.77 3.43
C MET A 66 -22.69 14.88 4.46
N VAL A 67 -23.94 15.03 3.99
CA VAL A 67 -25.10 15.18 4.87
C VAL A 67 -25.66 13.81 5.29
N GLN A 68 -25.74 12.86 4.37
CA GLN A 68 -26.38 11.57 4.61
C GLN A 68 -25.45 10.50 5.16
N ASN A 69 -24.14 10.71 5.05
CA ASN A 69 -23.14 9.72 5.44
C ASN A 69 -21.99 10.36 6.24
N PRO A 70 -21.38 9.62 7.16
CA PRO A 70 -20.21 10.09 7.92
C PRO A 70 -18.92 10.02 7.07
N ALA A 71 -18.94 10.60 5.85
CA ALA A 71 -17.87 10.49 4.87
C ALA A 71 -16.53 11.02 5.37
N LEU A 72 -16.54 12.12 6.12
CA LEU A 72 -15.32 12.67 6.74
C LEU A 72 -14.75 11.72 7.80
N GLN A 73 -15.60 11.04 8.55
CA GLN A 73 -15.15 10.04 9.52
C GLN A 73 -14.51 8.83 8.80
N TRP A 74 -15.10 8.37 7.71
CA TRP A 74 -14.51 7.29 6.92
C TRP A 74 -13.14 7.68 6.34
N LEU A 75 -13.03 8.91 5.82
CA LEU A 75 -11.75 9.43 5.34
C LEU A 75 -10.71 9.49 6.46
N TRP A 76 -11.11 10.04 7.63
CA TRP A 76 -10.23 10.11 8.80
C TRP A 76 -9.80 8.73 9.29
N ASN A 77 -10.72 7.78 9.39
CA ASN A 77 -10.40 6.41 9.76
C ASN A 77 -9.41 5.78 8.78
N SER A 78 -9.60 5.98 7.48
CA SER A 78 -8.67 5.47 6.44
C SER A 78 -7.28 6.08 6.56
N VAL A 79 -7.17 7.38 6.78
CA VAL A 79 -5.89 8.08 6.99
C VAL A 79 -5.22 7.58 8.27
N PHE A 80 -5.98 7.50 9.37
CA PHE A 80 -5.46 7.03 10.66
C PHE A 80 -4.95 5.59 10.58
N ILE A 81 -5.76 4.65 10.04
CA ILE A 81 -5.38 3.25 9.85
C ILE A 81 -4.12 3.15 9.01
N SER A 82 -4.05 3.89 7.89
CA SER A 82 -2.90 3.85 6.98
C SER A 82 -1.63 4.34 7.66
N LEU A 83 -1.67 5.48 8.34
CA LEU A 83 -0.52 6.06 9.02
C LEU A 83 -0.08 5.19 10.21
N ALA A 84 -1.01 4.76 11.05
CA ALA A 84 -0.71 3.91 12.20
C ALA A 84 -0.11 2.56 11.75
N THR A 85 -0.71 1.91 10.76
CA THR A 85 -0.19 0.66 10.20
C THR A 85 1.20 0.86 9.60
N MET A 86 1.39 1.90 8.80
CA MET A 86 2.68 2.21 8.19
C MET A 86 3.77 2.38 9.26
N LEU A 87 3.54 3.20 10.27
CA LEU A 87 4.51 3.44 11.34
C LEU A 87 4.83 2.16 12.11
N LEU A 88 3.82 1.41 12.52
CA LEU A 88 4.01 0.17 13.27
C LEU A 88 4.72 -0.91 12.44
N VAL A 89 4.34 -1.08 11.17
CA VAL A 89 5.00 -2.03 10.26
C VAL A 89 6.46 -1.62 10.02
N CYS A 90 6.73 -0.35 9.77
CA CYS A 90 8.10 0.12 9.57
C CYS A 90 8.96 -0.09 10.83
N MET A 91 8.45 0.24 12.00
CA MET A 91 9.16 0.05 13.27
C MET A 91 9.44 -1.43 13.56
N THR A 92 8.40 -2.26 13.52
CA THR A 92 8.54 -3.69 13.84
C THR A 92 9.41 -4.41 12.81
N SER A 93 9.24 -4.13 11.53
CA SER A 93 10.04 -4.73 10.46
C SER A 93 11.51 -4.29 10.53
N SER A 94 11.77 -3.00 10.80
CA SER A 94 13.15 -2.50 10.94
C SER A 94 13.86 -3.12 12.12
N LEU A 95 13.22 -3.18 13.29
CA LEU A 95 13.80 -3.78 14.50
C LEU A 95 14.04 -5.27 14.29
N ALA A 96 13.03 -6.02 13.85
CA ALA A 96 13.16 -7.46 13.62
C ALA A 96 14.17 -7.77 12.51
N GLY A 97 14.13 -7.05 11.40
CA GLY A 97 15.06 -7.23 10.29
C GLY A 97 16.50 -6.93 10.68
N TYR A 98 16.73 -5.84 11.42
CA TYR A 98 18.06 -5.50 11.93
C TYR A 98 18.61 -6.58 12.88
N VAL A 99 17.81 -7.03 13.84
CA VAL A 99 18.23 -8.10 14.77
C VAL A 99 18.56 -9.39 14.03
N LEU A 100 17.71 -9.78 13.06
CA LEU A 100 17.93 -10.96 12.23
C LEU A 100 19.15 -10.85 11.29
N ALA A 101 19.58 -9.62 10.94
CA ALA A 101 20.75 -9.41 10.10
C ALA A 101 22.06 -9.28 10.88
N LYS A 102 22.05 -8.57 12.02
CA LYS A 102 23.26 -8.12 12.73
C LYS A 102 23.53 -8.82 14.06
N LYS A 103 22.54 -9.48 14.62
CA LYS A 103 22.71 -10.20 15.90
C LYS A 103 22.70 -11.70 15.66
N ARG A 104 23.57 -12.43 16.39
CA ARG A 104 23.59 -13.90 16.40
C ARG A 104 22.94 -14.40 17.68
N PHE A 105 21.90 -15.21 17.54
CA PHE A 105 21.22 -15.84 18.67
C PHE A 105 20.71 -17.24 18.28
N TYR A 106 20.48 -18.07 19.31
CA TYR A 106 19.96 -19.42 19.09
C TYR A 106 18.56 -19.37 18.45
N GLY A 107 18.35 -20.19 17.41
CA GLY A 107 17.06 -20.23 16.69
C GLY A 107 16.87 -19.16 15.61
N GLN A 108 17.82 -18.23 15.38
CA GLN A 108 17.73 -17.16 14.37
C GLN A 108 17.31 -17.68 12.99
N ARG A 109 17.91 -18.80 12.53
CA ARG A 109 17.62 -19.39 11.22
C ARG A 109 16.20 -19.95 11.16
N ILE A 110 15.75 -20.59 12.23
CA ILE A 110 14.39 -21.16 12.32
C ILE A 110 13.36 -20.02 12.30
N LEU A 111 13.58 -18.98 13.11
CA LEU A 111 12.72 -17.81 13.16
C LEU A 111 12.61 -17.13 11.79
N PHE A 112 13.73 -16.94 11.10
CA PHE A 112 13.72 -16.35 9.76
C PHE A 112 13.01 -17.26 8.74
N ALA A 113 13.23 -18.57 8.79
CA ALA A 113 12.53 -19.53 7.94
C ALA A 113 11.01 -19.50 8.18
N THR A 114 10.56 -19.27 9.42
CA THR A 114 9.13 -19.10 9.74
C THR A 114 8.54 -17.87 9.05
N PHE A 115 9.26 -16.73 9.02
CA PHE A 115 8.80 -15.56 8.28
C PHE A 115 8.68 -15.85 6.78
N ILE A 116 9.65 -16.54 6.18
CA ILE A 116 9.58 -16.92 4.76
C ILE A 116 8.41 -17.86 4.50
N ALA A 117 8.23 -18.90 5.35
CA ALA A 117 7.11 -19.82 5.22
C ALA A 117 5.75 -19.10 5.34
N ALA A 118 5.63 -18.12 6.25
CA ALA A 118 4.42 -17.32 6.41
C ALA A 118 4.08 -16.49 5.16
N MET A 119 5.07 -16.08 4.36
CA MET A 119 4.83 -15.36 3.09
C MET A 119 4.17 -16.26 2.03
N ALA A 120 4.38 -17.57 2.10
CA ALA A 120 3.80 -18.52 1.18
C ALA A 120 2.32 -18.84 1.50
N LEU A 121 1.82 -18.45 2.67
CA LEU A 121 0.42 -18.69 3.06
C LEU A 121 -0.51 -17.75 2.31
N PRO A 122 -1.53 -18.27 1.60
CA PRO A 122 -2.58 -17.46 1.00
C PRO A 122 -3.34 -16.68 2.09
N LYS A 123 -3.50 -15.38 1.93
CA LYS A 123 -4.22 -14.54 2.91
C LYS A 123 -5.64 -15.04 3.19
N GLN A 124 -6.29 -15.61 2.20
CA GLN A 124 -7.65 -16.17 2.31
C GLN A 124 -7.76 -17.30 3.34
N VAL A 125 -6.72 -18.14 3.44
CA VAL A 125 -6.68 -19.25 4.40
C VAL A 125 -6.57 -18.75 5.84
N VAL A 126 -5.85 -17.62 6.03
CA VAL A 126 -5.62 -17.04 7.36
C VAL A 126 -6.82 -16.24 7.85
N LEU A 127 -7.72 -15.81 6.96
CA LEU A 127 -8.81 -14.88 7.30
C LEU A 127 -9.75 -15.45 8.37
N VAL A 128 -10.18 -16.69 8.25
CA VAL A 128 -11.13 -17.30 9.22
C VAL A 128 -10.51 -17.46 10.62
N PRO A 129 -9.29 -18.03 10.77
CA PRO A 129 -8.61 -18.04 12.08
C PRO A 129 -8.39 -16.63 12.65
N LEU A 130 -8.05 -15.66 11.81
CA LEU A 130 -7.80 -14.28 12.21
C LEU A 130 -9.06 -13.65 12.84
N VAL A 131 -10.23 -13.80 12.19
CA VAL A 131 -11.50 -13.30 12.74
C VAL A 131 -11.82 -13.93 14.09
N ARG A 132 -11.53 -15.23 14.29
CA ARG A 132 -11.71 -15.88 15.58
C ARG A 132 -10.80 -15.28 16.66
N ILE A 133 -9.54 -15.00 16.34
CA ILE A 133 -8.60 -14.37 17.27
C ILE A 133 -9.06 -12.98 17.63
N ILE A 134 -9.47 -12.15 16.67
CA ILE A 134 -9.99 -10.80 16.87
C ILE A 134 -11.22 -10.80 17.80
N ASN A 135 -12.15 -11.75 17.57
CA ASN A 135 -13.32 -11.91 18.42
C ASN A 135 -12.93 -12.34 19.85
N PHE A 136 -12.00 -13.29 19.98
CA PHE A 136 -11.49 -13.72 21.28
C PHE A 136 -10.80 -12.58 22.05
N MET A 137 -10.09 -11.69 21.35
CA MET A 137 -9.47 -10.50 21.93
C MET A 137 -10.47 -9.40 22.28
N GLY A 138 -11.72 -9.52 21.86
CA GLY A 138 -12.76 -8.51 22.12
C GLY A 138 -12.57 -7.19 21.37
N ILE A 139 -11.78 -7.17 20.30
CA ILE A 139 -11.49 -5.97 19.50
C ILE A 139 -12.23 -5.94 18.15
N HIS A 140 -13.21 -6.82 17.98
CA HIS A 140 -14.06 -6.83 16.79
C HIS A 140 -14.71 -5.46 16.57
N ASP A 141 -14.83 -5.06 15.30
CA ASP A 141 -15.39 -3.77 14.87
C ASP A 141 -14.66 -2.52 15.42
N THR A 142 -13.36 -2.65 15.63
CA THR A 142 -12.47 -1.53 16.01
C THR A 142 -11.38 -1.28 14.97
N LEU A 143 -10.79 -0.07 14.98
CA LEU A 143 -9.64 0.24 14.14
C LEU A 143 -8.43 -0.65 14.46
N ALA A 144 -8.29 -1.08 15.72
CA ALA A 144 -7.25 -2.00 16.14
C ALA A 144 -7.36 -3.37 15.46
N ALA A 145 -8.58 -3.87 15.19
CA ALA A 145 -8.80 -5.12 14.48
C ALA A 145 -8.27 -5.10 13.03
N VAL A 146 -8.18 -3.92 12.42
CA VAL A 146 -7.62 -3.74 11.08
C VAL A 146 -6.11 -3.54 11.12
N ILE A 147 -5.59 -2.80 12.11
CA ILE A 147 -4.18 -2.43 12.21
C ILE A 147 -3.32 -3.61 12.68
N LEU A 148 -3.70 -4.26 13.80
CA LEU A 148 -2.84 -5.24 14.49
C LEU A 148 -2.43 -6.44 13.61
N PRO A 149 -3.31 -7.03 12.79
CA PRO A 149 -2.92 -8.16 11.93
C PRO A 149 -1.83 -7.84 10.91
N LEU A 150 -1.65 -6.57 10.57
CA LEU A 150 -0.67 -6.12 9.59
C LEU A 150 0.69 -5.80 10.19
N VAL A 151 0.77 -5.56 11.51
CA VAL A 151 2.00 -5.11 12.20
C VAL A 151 3.15 -6.09 12.07
N GLY A 152 2.87 -7.39 12.11
CA GLY A 152 3.88 -8.45 11.96
C GLY A 152 4.13 -8.88 10.52
N TRP A 153 4.05 -8.00 9.54
CA TRP A 153 4.13 -8.35 8.13
C TRP A 153 5.43 -9.04 7.72
N PRO A 154 5.40 -10.34 7.34
CA PRO A 154 6.61 -11.13 7.09
C PRO A 154 7.51 -10.57 5.98
N PHE A 155 6.92 -10.04 4.91
CA PHE A 155 7.68 -9.44 3.81
C PHE A 155 8.46 -8.19 4.27
N GLY A 156 7.89 -7.38 5.15
CA GLY A 156 8.58 -6.22 5.72
C GLY A 156 9.84 -6.63 6.49
N VAL A 157 9.74 -7.66 7.33
CA VAL A 157 10.87 -8.22 8.08
C VAL A 157 11.93 -8.79 7.15
N PHE A 158 11.52 -9.55 6.13
CA PHE A 158 12.41 -10.08 5.09
C PHE A 158 13.18 -8.96 4.38
N LEU A 159 12.46 -7.95 3.89
CA LEU A 159 13.03 -6.83 3.17
C LEU A 159 14.05 -6.07 4.02
N MET A 160 13.67 -5.73 5.25
CA MET A 160 14.55 -5.00 6.18
C MET A 160 15.77 -5.80 6.58
N LYS A 161 15.66 -7.13 6.71
CA LYS A 161 16.82 -8.00 6.93
C LYS A 161 17.79 -7.93 5.75
N GLN A 162 17.31 -8.04 4.51
CA GLN A 162 18.14 -7.98 3.30
C GLN A 162 18.87 -6.62 3.19
N PHE A 163 18.18 -5.51 3.46
CA PHE A 163 18.82 -4.20 3.50
C PHE A 163 19.86 -4.08 4.61
N SER A 164 19.53 -4.55 5.81
CA SER A 164 20.43 -4.48 6.95
C SER A 164 21.69 -5.33 6.77
N GLU A 165 21.63 -6.44 6.05
CA GLU A 165 22.82 -7.27 5.74
C GLU A 165 23.88 -6.49 4.95
N ASN A 166 23.46 -5.58 4.08
CA ASN A 166 24.37 -4.78 3.25
C ASN A 166 25.03 -3.60 4.01
N ILE A 167 24.61 -3.29 5.23
CA ILE A 167 25.24 -2.24 6.04
C ILE A 167 26.63 -2.75 6.48
N PRO A 168 27.74 -2.04 6.19
CA PRO A 168 29.08 -2.43 6.63
C PRO A 168 29.17 -2.54 8.16
N THR A 169 29.89 -3.56 8.65
CA THR A 169 30.02 -3.81 10.08
C THR A 169 30.84 -2.70 10.77
N GLU A 170 31.75 -2.09 10.01
CA GLU A 170 32.60 -0.98 10.45
C GLU A 170 31.81 0.22 10.95
N LEU A 171 30.63 0.49 10.34
CA LEU A 171 29.71 1.55 10.81
C LEU A 171 29.12 1.23 12.20
N LEU A 172 28.86 -0.05 12.46
CA LEU A 172 28.36 -0.49 13.78
C LEU A 172 29.46 -0.46 14.85
N GLU A 173 30.70 -0.71 14.45
CA GLU A 173 31.85 -0.66 15.33
C GLU A 173 32.20 0.79 15.69
N SER A 174 32.19 1.70 14.73
CA SER A 174 32.39 3.13 15.00
C SER A 174 31.29 3.71 15.92
N ALA A 175 30.01 3.38 15.69
CA ALA A 175 28.94 3.80 16.57
C ALA A 175 29.10 3.32 18.01
N LYS A 176 29.64 2.09 18.22
CA LYS A 176 29.95 1.58 19.57
C LYS A 176 31.08 2.34 20.22
N ILE A 177 32.09 2.77 19.46
CA ILE A 177 33.20 3.59 19.98
C ILE A 177 32.68 4.96 20.42
N ASP A 178 31.72 5.51 19.66
CA ASP A 178 31.06 6.79 19.94
C ASP A 178 30.02 6.70 21.07
N GLY A 179 29.79 5.51 21.64
CA GLY A 179 28.91 5.30 22.80
C GLY A 179 27.43 5.11 22.46
N CYS A 180 27.10 4.74 21.21
CA CYS A 180 25.73 4.45 20.75
C CYS A 180 25.30 3.00 21.00
#